data_c5c5461ef0570b1ea5c7ffe80b900d83
#
_entry.id   c5c5461ef0570b1ea5c7ffe80b900d83
#
_cell.length_a   1.000
_cell.length_b   1.000
_cell.length_c   1.000
_cell.angle_alpha   90.00
_cell.angle_beta   90.00
_cell.angle_gamma   90.00
#
_symmetry.space_group_name_H-M   'P 1'
#
loop_
_entity.id
_entity.type
_entity.pdbx_description
1 polymer ?
#
loop_
_entity_poly.entity_id
_entity_poly.type
_entity_poly.pdbx_seq_one_letter_code
_entity_poly.pdbx_strand_id
1 'polypeptide(L)'
;MYYDLHIHSVLSPCSEDEMTIHNIINMALIKDLDLIAITDHNSVKQLKAFREVSKGKIKILLGVEIQSKDDIHILAYFNEDKDLDEIQNYLDQYLIEEDNRPEYYGKQIILDVNDNEVGEETRLLISSLERTTREIIEDIHAMGGKAVLAHVYRKYGYINHYGILHNDLNYDGVEVHPDNYERFIQEYPHLKDRLILQDSDAHHLGMINEPEHQLTYNQYLFLKGEL
;
A
#
# COMPACT_ATOMS: atom_id res chain seq x y z
N MET A 1 -12.47 8.64 10.58
CA MET A 1 -12.74 7.52 9.68
C MET A 1 -11.90 6.35 10.14
N TYR A 2 -12.53 5.21 10.45
CA TYR A 2 -11.80 3.95 10.69
C TYR A 2 -11.23 3.46 9.37
N TYR A 3 -10.01 2.96 9.38
CA TYR A 3 -9.28 2.70 8.15
C TYR A 3 -8.35 1.49 8.22
N ASP A 4 -8.01 0.99 7.05
CA ASP A 4 -6.86 0.12 6.79
C ASP A 4 -6.32 0.46 5.39
N LEU A 5 -5.13 1.04 5.33
CA LEU A 5 -4.56 1.55 4.09
C LEU A 5 -3.42 0.69 3.53
N HIS A 6 -3.23 -0.53 4.07
CA HIS A 6 -2.23 -1.46 3.61
C HIS A 6 -2.80 -2.87 3.52
N ILE A 7 -3.44 -3.17 2.38
CA ILE A 7 -4.10 -4.46 2.12
C ILE A 7 -3.64 -4.98 0.76
N HIS A 8 -3.24 -6.25 0.70
CA HIS A 8 -2.87 -6.93 -0.54
C HIS A 8 -4.03 -7.77 -1.07
N SER A 9 -4.22 -7.77 -2.39
CA SER A 9 -5.18 -8.63 -3.08
C SER A 9 -4.50 -9.89 -3.63
N VAL A 10 -5.26 -10.77 -4.29
CA VAL A 10 -4.73 -11.94 -5.01
C VAL A 10 -3.77 -11.58 -6.16
N LEU A 11 -3.58 -10.29 -6.46
CA LEU A 11 -2.55 -9.84 -7.40
C LEU A 11 -1.16 -9.88 -6.78
N SER A 12 -1.05 -9.71 -5.46
CA SER A 12 0.21 -9.86 -4.73
C SER A 12 0.49 -11.35 -4.48
N PRO A 13 1.66 -11.89 -4.90
CA PRO A 13 1.90 -13.34 -4.88
C PRO A 13 2.03 -13.92 -3.46
N CYS A 14 2.22 -13.06 -2.46
CA CYS A 14 2.28 -13.43 -1.03
C CYS A 14 0.91 -13.45 -0.35
N SER A 15 -0.17 -13.05 -1.04
CA SER A 15 -1.52 -13.05 -0.50
C SER A 15 -2.22 -14.41 -0.67
N GLU A 16 -3.16 -14.71 0.23
CA GLU A 16 -4.02 -15.89 0.11
C GLU A 16 -5.05 -15.76 -1.01
N ASP A 17 -5.49 -16.89 -1.58
CA ASP A 17 -6.44 -16.94 -2.70
C ASP A 17 -7.81 -16.31 -2.36
N GLU A 18 -8.15 -16.19 -1.07
CA GLU A 18 -9.37 -15.54 -0.60
C GLU A 18 -9.33 -14.02 -0.64
N MET A 19 -8.17 -13.39 -0.89
CA MET A 19 -8.03 -11.93 -0.97
C MET A 19 -8.58 -11.36 -2.28
N THR A 20 -9.82 -11.75 -2.61
CA THR A 20 -10.55 -11.27 -3.79
C THR A 20 -11.20 -9.91 -3.52
N ILE A 21 -11.65 -9.23 -4.58
CA ILE A 21 -12.24 -7.89 -4.50
C ILE A 21 -13.44 -7.86 -3.56
N HIS A 22 -14.41 -8.78 -3.77
CA HIS A 22 -15.62 -8.81 -2.95
C HIS A 22 -15.34 -9.24 -1.53
N ASN A 23 -14.42 -10.18 -1.29
CA ASN A 23 -14.10 -10.65 0.03
C ASN A 23 -13.43 -9.55 0.88
N ILE A 24 -12.47 -8.81 0.31
CA ILE A 24 -11.82 -7.69 1.00
C ILE A 24 -12.84 -6.60 1.34
N ILE A 25 -13.65 -6.16 0.35
CA ILE A 25 -14.67 -5.12 0.58
C ILE A 25 -15.69 -5.58 1.63
N ASN A 26 -16.17 -6.82 1.56
CA ASN A 26 -17.12 -7.34 2.52
C ASN A 26 -16.52 -7.46 3.93
N MET A 27 -15.26 -7.90 4.03
CA MET A 27 -14.58 -7.98 5.33
C MET A 27 -14.40 -6.60 5.95
N ALA A 28 -13.98 -5.60 5.16
CA ALA A 28 -13.87 -4.22 5.62
C ALA A 28 -15.21 -3.65 6.12
N LEU A 29 -16.31 -3.97 5.44
CA LEU A 29 -17.67 -3.59 5.86
C LEU A 29 -18.09 -4.33 7.15
N ILE A 30 -17.79 -5.62 7.29
CA ILE A 30 -18.09 -6.40 8.49
C ILE A 30 -17.33 -5.83 9.70
N LYS A 31 -16.12 -5.32 9.47
CA LYS A 31 -15.27 -4.69 10.50
C LYS A 31 -15.54 -3.19 10.68
N ASP A 32 -16.64 -2.67 10.14
CA ASP A 32 -17.05 -1.26 10.27
C ASP A 32 -15.96 -0.24 9.85
N LEU A 33 -15.14 -0.57 8.85
CA LEU A 33 -14.17 0.36 8.28
C LEU A 33 -14.87 1.36 7.34
N ASP A 34 -14.43 2.62 7.37
CA ASP A 34 -14.91 3.71 6.50
C ASP A 34 -14.09 3.87 5.23
N LEU A 35 -12.80 3.47 5.29
CA LEU A 35 -11.79 3.73 4.26
C LEU A 35 -10.79 2.58 4.21
N ILE A 36 -10.51 2.09 2.99
CA ILE A 36 -9.42 1.14 2.75
C ILE A 36 -8.53 1.61 1.60
N ALA A 37 -7.31 1.08 1.54
CA ALA A 37 -6.50 1.13 0.32
C ALA A 37 -6.02 -0.27 -0.03
N ILE A 38 -6.02 -0.56 -1.33
CA ILE A 38 -5.39 -1.77 -1.87
C ILE A 38 -4.01 -1.35 -2.37
N THR A 39 -3.00 -1.99 -1.85
CA THR A 39 -1.60 -1.62 -2.03
C THR A 39 -0.78 -2.82 -2.51
N ASP A 40 -1.26 -3.49 -3.55
CA ASP A 40 -0.53 -4.61 -4.14
C ASP A 40 0.91 -4.23 -4.49
N HIS A 41 1.82 -5.21 -4.41
CA HIS A 41 3.22 -5.00 -4.73
C HIS A 41 3.41 -4.54 -6.18
N ASN A 42 4.05 -3.40 -6.37
CA ASN A 42 4.48 -2.85 -7.65
C ASN A 42 3.44 -2.89 -8.78
N SER A 43 2.14 -2.88 -8.46
CA SER A 43 1.06 -2.91 -9.45
C SER A 43 -0.21 -2.23 -8.96
N VAL A 44 -0.86 -1.48 -9.87
CA VAL A 44 -2.18 -0.88 -9.65
C VAL A 44 -3.26 -1.51 -10.54
N LYS A 45 -2.95 -2.63 -11.21
CA LYS A 45 -3.85 -3.27 -12.21
C LYS A 45 -5.19 -3.69 -11.61
N GLN A 46 -5.24 -4.02 -10.32
CA GLN A 46 -6.46 -4.46 -9.64
C GLN A 46 -7.36 -3.28 -9.22
N LEU A 47 -6.81 -2.06 -9.06
CA LEU A 47 -7.51 -0.91 -8.47
C LEU A 47 -8.77 -0.48 -9.24
N LYS A 48 -8.78 -0.62 -10.58
CA LYS A 48 -9.95 -0.25 -11.38
C LYS A 48 -11.19 -1.06 -10.99
N ALA A 49 -11.04 -2.37 -10.80
CA ALA A 49 -12.14 -3.24 -10.39
C ALA A 49 -12.57 -2.96 -8.94
N PHE A 50 -11.63 -2.74 -8.02
CA PHE A 50 -11.93 -2.32 -6.65
C PHE A 50 -12.74 -1.02 -6.59
N ARG A 51 -12.35 0.01 -7.35
CA ARG A 51 -13.10 1.29 -7.43
C ARG A 51 -14.54 1.09 -7.91
N GLU A 52 -14.76 0.20 -8.87
CA GLU A 52 -16.10 -0.07 -9.39
C GLU A 52 -16.97 -0.79 -8.36
N VAL A 53 -16.45 -1.84 -7.74
CA VAL A 53 -17.19 -2.68 -6.77
C VAL A 53 -17.47 -1.95 -5.46
N SER A 54 -16.58 -1.04 -5.04
CA SER A 54 -16.72 -0.29 -3.78
C SER A 54 -17.71 0.87 -3.83
N LYS A 55 -18.12 1.31 -5.03
CA LYS A 55 -19.02 2.47 -5.21
C LYS A 55 -20.26 2.38 -4.33
N GLY A 56 -20.45 3.41 -3.49
CA GLY A 56 -21.60 3.51 -2.57
C GLY A 56 -21.55 2.56 -1.37
N LYS A 57 -20.47 1.81 -1.19
CA LYS A 57 -20.28 0.87 -0.07
C LYS A 57 -19.22 1.35 0.91
N ILE A 58 -17.99 1.54 0.44
CA ILE A 58 -16.83 1.97 1.24
C ILE A 58 -15.95 2.88 0.38
N LYS A 59 -15.22 3.79 1.03
CA LYS A 59 -14.23 4.63 0.34
C LYS A 59 -12.97 3.82 0.04
N ILE A 60 -12.39 4.05 -1.14
CA ILE A 60 -11.07 3.50 -1.51
C ILE A 60 -10.12 4.65 -1.81
N LEU A 61 -8.97 4.66 -1.15
CA LEU A 61 -7.82 5.46 -1.52
C LEU A 61 -6.98 4.66 -2.52
N LEU A 62 -6.52 5.29 -3.60
CA LEU A 62 -5.64 4.61 -4.56
C LEU A 62 -4.26 4.45 -3.93
N GLY A 63 -3.76 3.22 -3.89
CA GLY A 63 -2.48 2.92 -3.28
C GLY A 63 -1.69 1.86 -4.05
N VAL A 64 -0.40 1.80 -3.77
CA VAL A 64 0.52 0.74 -4.22
C VAL A 64 1.66 0.64 -3.23
N GLU A 65 2.11 -0.57 -2.91
CA GLU A 65 3.34 -0.79 -2.18
C GLU A 65 4.50 -1.01 -3.16
N ILE A 66 5.51 -0.14 -3.08
CA ILE A 66 6.66 -0.14 -3.99
C ILE A 66 7.90 -0.62 -3.24
N GLN A 67 8.60 -1.63 -3.76
CA GLN A 67 9.91 -2.03 -3.24
C GLN A 67 11.02 -1.31 -3.99
N SER A 68 11.87 -0.58 -3.25
CA SER A 68 13.06 0.07 -3.81
C SER A 68 14.21 -0.92 -3.99
N LYS A 69 15.21 -0.54 -4.81
CA LYS A 69 16.46 -1.31 -4.93
C LYS A 69 17.29 -1.35 -3.65
N ASP A 70 16.94 -0.51 -2.67
CA ASP A 70 17.56 -0.47 -1.35
C ASP A 70 16.85 -1.42 -0.36
N ASP A 71 15.96 -2.30 -0.84
CA ASP A 71 15.14 -3.21 -0.05
C ASP A 71 14.23 -2.51 0.98
N ILE A 72 13.67 -1.35 0.60
CA ILE A 72 12.70 -0.59 1.42
C ILE A 72 11.35 -0.59 0.73
N HIS A 73 10.29 -0.84 1.50
CA HIS A 73 8.91 -0.70 1.06
C HIS A 73 8.39 0.72 1.29
N ILE A 74 7.71 1.27 0.29
CA ILE A 74 7.11 2.60 0.30
C ILE A 74 5.66 2.45 -0.17
N LEU A 75 4.71 2.90 0.67
CA LEU A 75 3.33 3.05 0.29
C LEU A 75 3.18 4.37 -0.47
N ALA A 76 2.67 4.31 -1.68
CA ALA A 76 2.33 5.47 -2.47
C ALA A 76 0.81 5.61 -2.51
N TYR A 77 0.29 6.81 -2.17
CA TYR A 77 -1.14 7.11 -2.23
C TYR A 77 -1.41 8.23 -3.21
N PHE A 78 -2.54 8.13 -3.92
CA PHE A 78 -2.92 9.07 -4.96
C PHE A 78 -4.39 9.49 -4.85
N ASN A 79 -4.71 10.64 -5.45
CA ASN A 79 -6.10 11.08 -5.60
C ASN A 79 -6.91 10.05 -6.40
N GLU A 80 -8.18 9.90 -6.06
CA GLU A 80 -9.12 9.00 -6.76
C GLU A 80 -9.27 9.29 -8.26
N ASP A 81 -8.99 10.53 -8.69
CA ASP A 81 -9.03 10.94 -10.10
C ASP A 81 -7.71 10.68 -10.85
N LYS A 82 -6.67 10.21 -10.16
CA LYS A 82 -5.38 9.91 -10.77
C LYS A 82 -5.51 8.84 -11.85
N ASP A 83 -4.82 9.07 -12.96
CA ASP A 83 -4.72 8.11 -14.06
C ASP A 83 -3.90 6.89 -13.61
N LEU A 84 -4.56 5.74 -13.51
CA LEU A 84 -3.91 4.48 -13.12
C LEU A 84 -2.89 4.01 -14.15
N ASP A 85 -3.10 4.33 -15.44
CA ASP A 85 -2.17 3.94 -16.50
C ASP A 85 -0.83 4.71 -16.35
N GLU A 86 -0.86 5.98 -15.88
CA GLU A 86 0.36 6.73 -15.59
C GLU A 86 1.18 6.05 -14.49
N ILE A 87 0.52 5.63 -13.39
CA ILE A 87 1.19 4.96 -12.28
C ILE A 87 1.71 3.60 -12.74
N GLN A 88 0.88 2.80 -13.45
CA GLN A 88 1.28 1.47 -13.92
C GLN A 88 2.46 1.55 -14.90
N ASN A 89 2.45 2.51 -15.82
CA ASN A 89 3.57 2.72 -16.76
C ASN A 89 4.88 3.05 -16.04
N TYR A 90 4.82 3.86 -14.97
CA TYR A 90 5.99 4.13 -14.12
C TYR A 90 6.50 2.84 -13.46
N LEU A 91 5.63 2.05 -12.85
CA LEU A 91 5.99 0.78 -12.23
C LEU A 91 6.59 -0.19 -13.26
N ASP A 92 5.92 -0.34 -14.40
CA ASP A 92 6.36 -1.23 -15.48
C ASP A 92 7.72 -0.84 -16.07
N GLN A 93 8.02 0.47 -16.09
CA GLN A 93 9.30 0.98 -16.61
C GLN A 93 10.48 0.60 -15.71
N TYR A 94 10.28 0.55 -14.40
CA TYR A 94 11.40 0.38 -13.45
C TYR A 94 11.41 -0.97 -12.73
N LEU A 95 10.33 -1.76 -12.82
CA LEU A 95 10.30 -3.10 -12.23
C LEU A 95 11.36 -3.99 -12.91
N ILE A 96 12.20 -4.63 -12.10
CA ILE A 96 13.21 -5.57 -12.58
C ILE A 96 12.56 -6.69 -13.41
N GLU A 97 13.17 -7.02 -14.53
CA GLU A 97 12.74 -8.10 -15.43
C GLU A 97 13.05 -9.46 -14.79
N GLU A 98 12.11 -9.97 -14.00
CA GLU A 98 12.15 -11.28 -13.38
C GLU A 98 10.79 -11.95 -13.54
N ASP A 99 10.77 -13.18 -14.06
CA ASP A 99 9.54 -13.95 -14.22
C ASP A 99 9.06 -14.49 -12.87
N ASN A 100 7.76 -14.39 -12.63
CA ASN A 100 7.13 -15.05 -11.50
C ASN A 100 7.28 -16.58 -11.62
N ARG A 101 7.46 -17.24 -10.50
CA ARG A 101 7.43 -18.70 -10.34
C ARG A 101 6.36 -19.06 -9.32
N PRO A 102 5.09 -19.26 -9.77
CA PRO A 102 3.94 -19.43 -8.88
C PRO A 102 4.08 -20.55 -7.85
N GLU A 103 4.86 -21.59 -8.18
CA GLU A 103 5.15 -22.70 -7.27
C GLU A 103 6.02 -22.32 -6.06
N TYR A 104 6.71 -21.15 -6.11
CA TYR A 104 7.55 -20.63 -5.03
C TYR A 104 6.99 -19.37 -4.38
N TYR A 105 6.44 -18.45 -5.20
CA TYR A 105 6.04 -17.12 -4.74
C TYR A 105 4.53 -16.96 -4.61
N GLY A 106 3.74 -17.82 -5.27
CA GLY A 106 2.29 -17.69 -5.40
C GLY A 106 1.88 -17.11 -6.75
N LYS A 107 0.59 -17.16 -7.03
CA LYS A 107 0.00 -16.61 -8.24
C LYS A 107 -0.18 -15.10 -8.12
N GLN A 108 -0.28 -14.42 -9.26
CA GLN A 108 -0.49 -12.98 -9.37
C GLN A 108 -1.69 -12.72 -10.26
N ILE A 109 -2.89 -12.95 -9.70
CA ILE A 109 -4.14 -13.05 -10.47
C ILE A 109 -4.79 -11.68 -10.61
N ILE A 110 -5.21 -11.33 -11.83
CA ILE A 110 -6.01 -10.15 -12.12
C ILE A 110 -7.48 -10.57 -12.21
N LEU A 111 -8.34 -9.95 -11.40
CA LEU A 111 -9.77 -10.22 -11.34
C LEU A 111 -10.59 -9.11 -12.01
N ASP A 112 -11.73 -9.50 -12.58
CA ASP A 112 -12.76 -8.55 -12.98
C ASP A 112 -13.68 -8.14 -11.80
N VAL A 113 -14.67 -7.30 -12.08
CA VAL A 113 -15.65 -6.82 -11.08
C VAL A 113 -16.56 -7.91 -10.49
N ASN A 114 -16.50 -9.13 -10.97
CA ASN A 114 -17.27 -10.28 -10.49
C ASN A 114 -16.37 -11.35 -9.85
N ASP A 115 -15.11 -11.01 -9.54
CA ASP A 115 -14.07 -11.93 -9.06
C ASP A 115 -13.73 -13.06 -10.05
N ASN A 116 -14.01 -12.90 -11.36
CA ASN A 116 -13.51 -13.85 -12.35
C ASN A 116 -12.06 -13.52 -12.69
N GLU A 117 -11.22 -14.55 -12.79
CA GLU A 117 -9.85 -14.44 -13.28
C GLU A 117 -9.86 -14.03 -14.76
N VAL A 118 -9.24 -12.89 -15.09
CA VAL A 118 -9.16 -12.34 -16.44
C VAL A 118 -7.73 -12.23 -16.96
N GLY A 119 -6.75 -12.49 -16.11
CA GLY A 119 -5.33 -12.50 -16.44
C GLY A 119 -4.45 -12.84 -15.26
N GLU A 120 -3.16 -13.00 -15.54
CA GLU A 120 -2.11 -13.22 -14.56
C GLU A 120 -0.94 -12.31 -14.90
N GLU A 121 -0.33 -11.67 -13.88
CA GLU A 121 0.92 -10.94 -14.07
C GLU A 121 2.08 -11.93 -14.07
N THR A 122 2.86 -11.90 -15.12
CA THR A 122 3.96 -12.87 -15.32
C THR A 122 5.30 -12.38 -14.77
N ARG A 123 5.49 -11.06 -14.62
CA ARG A 123 6.68 -10.52 -13.93
C ARG A 123 6.49 -10.63 -12.42
N LEU A 124 7.55 -10.94 -11.72
CA LEU A 124 7.52 -11.09 -10.25
C LEU A 124 7.29 -9.71 -9.58
N LEU A 125 6.08 -9.47 -9.08
CA LEU A 125 5.70 -8.18 -8.50
C LEU A 125 6.41 -7.86 -7.18
N ILE A 126 6.86 -8.87 -6.42
CA ILE A 126 7.65 -8.67 -5.20
C ILE A 126 9.14 -8.44 -5.47
N SER A 127 9.55 -8.26 -6.73
CA SER A 127 10.88 -7.78 -7.08
C SER A 127 10.97 -6.26 -6.86
N SER A 128 12.19 -5.72 -6.77
CA SER A 128 12.37 -4.28 -6.58
C SER A 128 12.27 -3.50 -7.89
N LEU A 129 11.96 -2.21 -7.78
CA LEU A 129 12.20 -1.27 -8.86
C LEU A 129 13.69 -0.91 -8.93
N GLU A 130 14.20 -0.61 -10.14
CA GLU A 130 15.57 -0.08 -10.34
C GLU A 130 15.68 1.40 -9.91
N ARG A 131 15.11 1.72 -8.74
CA ARG A 131 15.05 3.07 -8.15
C ARG A 131 15.37 2.98 -6.66
N THR A 132 16.14 3.95 -6.15
CA THR A 132 16.39 4.10 -4.71
C THR A 132 15.13 4.57 -3.98
N THR A 133 15.09 4.37 -2.67
CA THR A 133 14.03 4.91 -1.79
C THR A 133 13.81 6.41 -2.02
N ARG A 134 14.88 7.20 -2.13
CA ARG A 134 14.80 8.65 -2.39
C ARG A 134 14.18 8.96 -3.74
N GLU A 135 14.64 8.30 -4.79
CA GLU A 135 14.11 8.51 -6.15
C GLU A 135 12.63 8.14 -6.23
N ILE A 136 12.21 7.04 -5.59
CA ILE A 136 10.79 6.64 -5.55
C ILE A 136 9.93 7.71 -4.86
N ILE A 137 10.38 8.24 -3.72
CA ILE A 137 9.66 9.32 -3.01
C ILE A 137 9.53 10.56 -3.91
N GLU A 138 10.61 10.97 -4.58
CA GLU A 138 10.61 12.10 -5.51
C GLU A 138 9.68 11.86 -6.71
N ASP A 139 9.69 10.65 -7.27
CA ASP A 139 8.82 10.26 -8.40
C ASP A 139 7.34 10.24 -7.98
N ILE A 140 7.00 9.71 -6.79
CA ILE A 140 5.64 9.74 -6.24
C ILE A 140 5.15 11.18 -6.12
N HIS A 141 5.96 12.09 -5.57
CA HIS A 141 5.62 13.51 -5.47
C HIS A 141 5.46 14.17 -6.84
N ALA A 142 6.33 13.85 -7.80
CA ALA A 142 6.23 14.36 -9.17
C ALA A 142 4.92 13.92 -9.85
N MET A 143 4.41 12.73 -9.51
CA MET A 143 3.10 12.23 -9.96
C MET A 143 1.92 12.80 -9.15
N GLY A 144 2.17 13.66 -8.15
CA GLY A 144 1.14 14.25 -7.28
C GLY A 144 0.66 13.34 -6.15
N GLY A 145 1.39 12.27 -5.84
CA GLY A 145 1.08 11.34 -4.76
C GLY A 145 1.71 11.72 -3.43
N LYS A 146 1.45 10.89 -2.43
CA LYS A 146 2.03 10.93 -1.07
C LYS A 146 2.80 9.66 -0.80
N ALA A 147 4.02 9.80 -0.26
CA ALA A 147 4.92 8.70 0.04
C ALA A 147 4.99 8.43 1.55
N VAL A 148 4.65 7.22 1.96
CA VAL A 148 4.70 6.75 3.34
C VAL A 148 5.70 5.60 3.45
N LEU A 149 6.64 5.65 4.39
CA LEU A 149 7.56 4.54 4.64
C LEU A 149 6.80 3.41 5.31
N ALA A 150 6.71 2.25 4.64
CA ALA A 150 5.93 1.11 5.10
C ALA A 150 6.59 0.42 6.31
N HIS A 151 5.78 -0.10 7.22
CA HIS A 151 6.13 -0.97 8.38
C HIS A 151 7.57 -0.80 8.90
N VAL A 152 7.95 0.44 9.27
CA VAL A 152 9.34 0.90 9.46
C VAL A 152 10.24 0.03 10.35
N TYR A 153 9.68 -0.75 11.29
CA TYR A 153 10.43 -1.67 12.17
C TYR A 153 10.48 -3.13 11.68
N ARG A 154 9.73 -3.48 10.63
CA ARG A 154 9.66 -4.86 10.10
C ARG A 154 10.66 -5.05 8.96
N LYS A 155 10.74 -6.27 8.43
CA LYS A 155 11.53 -6.58 7.22
C LYS A 155 11.12 -5.61 6.09
N TYR A 156 12.07 -5.13 5.32
CA TYR A 156 11.91 -4.07 4.31
C TYR A 156 11.49 -2.70 4.84
N GLY A 157 11.39 -2.53 6.16
CA GLY A 157 11.13 -1.25 6.80
C GLY A 157 12.39 -0.42 7.00
N TYR A 158 12.26 0.89 6.87
CA TYR A 158 13.39 1.82 6.84
C TYR A 158 14.23 1.79 8.12
N ILE A 159 13.62 1.81 9.31
CA ILE A 159 14.33 1.75 10.59
C ILE A 159 14.99 0.40 10.79
N ASN A 160 14.31 -0.69 10.38
CA ASN A 160 14.89 -2.04 10.48
C ASN A 160 16.16 -2.18 9.62
N HIS A 161 16.20 -1.52 8.46
CA HIS A 161 17.32 -1.59 7.52
C HIS A 161 18.48 -0.68 7.93
N TYR A 162 18.18 0.62 8.22
CA TYR A 162 19.20 1.65 8.49
C TYR A 162 19.43 1.95 9.97
N GLY A 163 18.62 1.39 10.87
CA GLY A 163 18.71 1.61 12.32
C GLY A 163 18.12 2.93 12.81
N ILE A 164 17.85 3.89 11.91
CA ILE A 164 17.34 5.23 12.23
C ILE A 164 16.56 5.80 11.04
N LEU A 165 15.57 6.68 11.34
CA LEU A 165 14.94 7.52 10.32
C LEU A 165 15.83 8.72 9.98
N HIS A 166 16.19 8.85 8.70
CA HIS A 166 16.96 9.99 8.22
C HIS A 166 16.06 11.20 7.93
N ASN A 167 16.41 12.36 8.46
CA ASN A 167 15.62 13.59 8.32
C ASN A 167 15.69 14.23 6.92
N ASP A 168 16.61 13.78 6.07
CA ASP A 168 16.83 14.31 4.72
C ASP A 168 16.01 13.60 3.64
N LEU A 169 15.21 12.59 4.02
CA LEU A 169 14.19 12.00 3.15
C LEU A 169 12.89 12.79 3.29
N ASN A 170 12.33 13.18 2.16
CA ASN A 170 11.11 13.98 2.09
C ASN A 170 9.85 13.09 2.04
N TYR A 171 9.74 12.09 2.92
CA TYR A 171 8.54 11.27 3.05
C TYR A 171 7.40 12.05 3.75
N ASP A 172 6.15 11.71 3.43
CA ASP A 172 4.95 12.36 3.95
C ASP A 172 4.47 11.76 5.29
N GLY A 173 4.75 10.48 5.52
CA GLY A 173 4.36 9.75 6.72
C GLY A 173 5.13 8.46 6.92
N VAL A 174 4.81 7.77 7.99
CA VAL A 174 5.37 6.44 8.31
C VAL A 174 4.25 5.50 8.72
N GLU A 175 4.41 4.22 8.41
CA GLU A 175 3.57 3.16 8.95
C GLU A 175 4.28 2.48 10.11
N VAL A 176 3.59 2.40 11.25
CA VAL A 176 4.10 1.82 12.49
C VAL A 176 3.08 0.83 13.02
N HIS A 177 3.43 -0.45 13.10
CA HIS A 177 2.55 -1.45 13.70
C HIS A 177 2.12 -1.04 15.12
N PRO A 178 0.86 -1.26 15.54
CA PRO A 178 0.36 -0.85 16.85
C PRO A 178 1.26 -1.21 18.02
N ASP A 179 1.84 -2.42 18.03
CA ASP A 179 2.76 -2.89 19.09
C ASP A 179 4.03 -2.06 19.23
N ASN A 180 4.42 -1.33 18.18
CA ASN A 180 5.63 -0.50 18.16
C ASN A 180 5.32 1.00 18.28
N TYR A 181 4.06 1.40 18.36
CA TYR A 181 3.67 2.81 18.35
C TYR A 181 4.28 3.59 19.51
N GLU A 182 4.14 3.11 20.75
CA GLU A 182 4.69 3.76 21.94
C GLU A 182 6.23 3.86 21.87
N ARG A 183 6.89 2.82 21.40
CA ARG A 183 8.33 2.82 21.15
C ARG A 183 8.70 3.88 20.13
N PHE A 184 7.97 3.96 19.02
CA PHE A 184 8.22 4.93 17.95
C PHE A 184 8.11 6.37 18.46
N ILE A 185 7.06 6.70 19.23
CA ILE A 185 6.87 8.04 19.80
C ILE A 185 7.97 8.40 20.80
N GLN A 186 8.50 7.44 21.56
CA GLN A 186 9.63 7.65 22.46
C GLN A 186 10.94 7.89 21.71
N GLU A 187 11.21 7.16 20.64
CA GLU A 187 12.41 7.30 19.80
C GLU A 187 12.37 8.55 18.91
N TYR A 188 11.16 8.92 18.41
CA TYR A 188 10.94 10.02 17.46
C TYR A 188 9.84 11.00 17.95
N PRO A 189 10.00 11.64 19.13
CA PRO A 189 8.94 12.49 19.71
C PRO A 189 8.59 13.71 18.85
N HIS A 190 9.48 14.14 17.97
CA HIS A 190 9.26 15.24 17.04
C HIS A 190 8.34 14.87 15.86
N LEU A 191 8.06 13.59 15.64
CA LEU A 191 7.18 13.08 14.59
C LEU A 191 5.75 12.79 15.07
N LYS A 192 5.46 12.96 16.38
CA LYS A 192 4.14 12.65 16.96
C LYS A 192 2.96 13.35 16.29
N ASP A 193 3.19 14.53 15.70
CA ASP A 193 2.18 15.35 15.02
C ASP A 193 2.22 15.15 13.47
N ARG A 194 3.08 14.26 12.97
CA ARG A 194 3.13 13.86 11.56
C ARG A 194 2.13 12.74 11.28
N LEU A 195 1.97 12.40 10.00
CA LEU A 195 1.16 11.27 9.61
C LEU A 195 1.84 9.96 10.04
N ILE A 196 1.22 9.27 10.99
CA ILE A 196 1.61 7.93 11.42
C ILE A 196 0.42 7.02 11.17
N LEU A 197 0.57 6.09 10.25
CA LEU A 197 -0.43 5.09 9.92
C LEU A 197 -0.22 3.83 10.77
N GLN A 198 -1.30 3.16 11.12
CA GLN A 198 -1.31 1.90 11.86
C GLN A 198 -2.16 0.89 11.07
N ASP A 199 -1.59 0.45 9.94
CA ASP A 199 -2.25 -0.45 9.00
C ASP A 199 -1.90 -1.91 9.29
N SER A 200 -2.62 -2.82 8.65
CA SER A 200 -2.49 -4.26 8.91
C SER A 200 -1.39 -4.95 8.10
N ASP A 201 -1.10 -4.46 6.90
CA ASP A 201 -0.30 -5.19 5.91
C ASP A 201 -0.95 -6.56 5.63
N ALA A 202 -2.28 -6.53 5.39
CA ALA A 202 -3.10 -7.73 5.32
C ALA A 202 -2.83 -8.57 4.06
N HIS A 203 -2.49 -9.84 4.28
CA HIS A 203 -2.30 -10.86 3.25
C HIS A 203 -3.36 -11.98 3.34
N HIS A 204 -4.20 -11.96 4.36
CA HIS A 204 -5.41 -12.78 4.48
C HIS A 204 -6.52 -11.99 5.17
N LEU A 205 -7.78 -12.36 4.94
CA LEU A 205 -8.96 -11.60 5.37
C LEU A 205 -8.99 -11.30 6.87
N GLY A 206 -8.52 -12.23 7.69
CA GLY A 206 -8.50 -12.06 9.15
C GLY A 206 -7.53 -11.00 9.64
N MET A 207 -6.52 -10.62 8.84
CA MET A 207 -5.54 -9.56 9.19
C MET A 207 -6.11 -8.15 9.00
N ILE A 208 -7.08 -7.94 8.12
CA ILE A 208 -7.68 -6.62 7.91
C ILE A 208 -8.03 -6.01 9.28
N ASN A 209 -7.65 -4.74 9.51
CA ASN A 209 -7.78 -4.08 10.81
C ASN A 209 -9.19 -4.12 11.40
N GLU A 210 -9.26 -4.19 12.73
CA GLU A 210 -10.45 -3.82 13.48
C GLU A 210 -10.60 -2.29 13.53
N PRO A 211 -11.79 -1.70 13.83
CA PRO A 211 -12.04 -0.26 13.81
C PRO A 211 -11.44 0.44 15.05
N GLU A 212 -10.12 0.28 15.25
CA GLU A 212 -9.40 0.81 16.42
C GLU A 212 -8.65 2.11 16.09
N HIS A 213 -8.21 2.30 14.84
CA HIS A 213 -7.43 3.44 14.41
C HIS A 213 -8.25 4.37 13.53
N GLN A 214 -8.08 5.68 13.70
CA GLN A 214 -8.86 6.68 12.98
C GLN A 214 -7.98 7.71 12.28
N LEU A 215 -8.30 8.01 11.02
CA LEU A 215 -7.86 9.21 10.33
C LEU A 215 -8.81 10.36 10.56
N THR A 216 -8.25 11.54 10.77
CA THR A 216 -9.00 12.79 10.65
C THR A 216 -9.33 13.06 9.19
N TYR A 217 -10.36 13.89 8.93
CA TYR A 217 -10.69 14.29 7.57
C TYR A 217 -9.54 15.03 6.87
N ASN A 218 -8.78 15.85 7.61
CA ASN A 218 -7.62 16.56 7.07
C ASN A 218 -6.48 15.60 6.67
N GLN A 219 -6.20 14.54 7.44
CA GLN A 219 -5.23 13.52 7.06
C GLN A 219 -5.66 12.76 5.80
N TYR A 220 -6.95 12.46 5.68
CA TYR A 220 -7.49 11.86 4.45
C TYR A 220 -7.32 12.77 3.23
N LEU A 221 -7.64 14.08 3.33
CA LEU A 221 -7.41 15.05 2.25
C LEU A 221 -5.91 15.19 1.94
N PHE A 222 -5.07 15.18 2.95
CA PHE A 222 -3.61 15.19 2.78
C PHE A 222 -3.13 13.98 1.97
N LEU A 223 -3.57 12.77 2.31
CA LEU A 223 -3.22 11.55 1.56
C LEU A 223 -3.70 11.57 0.12
N LYS A 224 -4.81 12.23 -0.16
CA LYS A 224 -5.30 12.47 -1.52
C LYS A 224 -4.52 13.55 -2.30
N GLY A 225 -3.62 14.28 -1.66
CA GLY A 225 -2.95 15.42 -2.27
C GLY A 225 -3.83 16.66 -2.45
N GLU A 226 -4.89 16.80 -1.64
CA GLU A 226 -5.81 17.94 -1.65
C GLU A 226 -5.50 18.99 -0.57
N LEU A 227 -4.44 18.76 0.22
CA LEU A 227 -3.88 19.67 1.24
C LEU A 227 -2.38 19.83 1.08
#